data_2c529f8a8ecb6ec081e448d42779ef16
#
_entry.id   2c529f8a8ecb6ec081e448d42779ef16
#
_cell.length_a   1.000
_cell.length_b   1.000
_cell.length_c   1.000
_cell.angle_alpha   90.00
_cell.angle_beta   90.00
_cell.angle_gamma   90.00
#
_symmetry.space_group_name_H-M   'P 1'
#
loop_
_entity.id
_entity.type
_entity.pdbx_description
1 polymer ?
#
loop_
_entity_poly.entity_id
_entity_poly.type
_entity_poly.pdbx_seq_one_letter_code
_entity_poly.pdbx_strand_id
1 'polypeptide(L)'
;MTSDTIELVERVRRRLKEHENPCEISGPAPEADISAAEAALGCRFPPSYRTFLQTYGGIVIPPHLSNVHDFVGVATGFDAAGAPPPDAREARDVVRRTLQARVERKLADHLVVVGLGAQHQEWFCLDVSRPNSATGEYPVVLFDAKDNALDQQFYEDFGQMLAEVMGFVADNLDQPLD
;
A
#
# COMPACT_ATOMS: atom_id res chain seq x y z
N MET A 1 0.79 -10.10 -8.09
CA MET A 1 0.00 -9.12 -8.89
C MET A 1 -0.06 -9.63 -10.32
N THR A 2 -1.24 -9.70 -10.94
CA THR A 2 -1.46 -10.24 -12.30
C THR A 2 -1.28 -9.17 -13.38
N SER A 3 -1.10 -9.60 -14.66
CA SER A 3 -1.11 -8.68 -15.80
C SER A 3 -2.40 -7.88 -15.87
N ASP A 4 -3.55 -8.50 -15.61
CA ASP A 4 -4.85 -7.87 -15.64
C ASP A 4 -4.97 -6.74 -14.60
N THR A 5 -4.38 -6.94 -13.41
CA THR A 5 -4.32 -5.91 -12.37
C THR A 5 -3.48 -4.71 -12.83
N ILE A 6 -2.34 -4.96 -13.48
CA ILE A 6 -1.49 -3.89 -14.03
C ILE A 6 -2.25 -3.10 -15.11
N GLU A 7 -2.90 -3.80 -16.04
CA GLU A 7 -3.69 -3.16 -17.09
C GLU A 7 -4.84 -2.33 -16.54
N LEU A 8 -5.51 -2.81 -15.49
CA LEU A 8 -6.56 -2.07 -14.80
C LEU A 8 -6.01 -0.78 -14.17
N VAL A 9 -4.89 -0.86 -13.44
CA VAL A 9 -4.25 0.32 -12.83
C VAL A 9 -3.86 1.35 -13.90
N GLU A 10 -3.25 0.92 -15.01
CA GLU A 10 -2.86 1.83 -16.09
C GLU A 10 -4.07 2.46 -16.79
N ARG A 11 -5.16 1.72 -16.95
CA ARG A 11 -6.42 2.26 -17.50
C ARG A 11 -7.01 3.33 -16.58
N VAL A 12 -7.08 3.07 -15.28
CA VAL A 12 -7.58 4.03 -14.27
C VAL A 12 -6.71 5.28 -14.25
N ARG A 13 -5.39 5.13 -14.21
CA ARG A 13 -4.44 6.25 -14.23
C ARG A 13 -4.63 7.16 -15.44
N ARG A 14 -4.77 6.57 -16.63
CA ARG A 14 -4.99 7.32 -17.87
C ARG A 14 -6.28 8.11 -17.80
N ARG A 15 -7.39 7.49 -17.39
CA ARG A 15 -8.68 8.14 -17.26
C ARG A 15 -8.67 9.27 -16.24
N LEU A 16 -8.07 9.07 -15.07
CA LEU A 16 -7.92 10.12 -14.06
C LEU A 16 -7.11 11.31 -14.59
N LYS A 17 -6.08 11.05 -15.40
CA LYS A 17 -5.33 12.11 -16.06
C LYS A 17 -6.16 12.88 -17.09
N GLU A 18 -7.02 12.19 -17.85
CA GLU A 18 -7.96 12.79 -18.80
C GLU A 18 -8.99 13.68 -18.09
N HIS A 19 -9.36 13.35 -16.85
CA HIS A 19 -10.23 14.15 -15.99
C HIS A 19 -9.48 15.22 -15.15
N GLU A 20 -8.23 15.52 -15.48
CA GLU A 20 -7.38 16.51 -14.78
C GLU A 20 -7.19 16.23 -13.27
N ASN A 21 -7.42 14.99 -12.85
CA ASN A 21 -7.29 14.54 -11.45
C ASN A 21 -6.40 13.29 -11.34
N PRO A 22 -5.09 13.38 -11.67
CA PRO A 22 -4.23 12.21 -11.77
C PRO A 22 -3.90 11.60 -10.39
N CYS A 23 -3.73 10.27 -10.37
CA CYS A 23 -3.04 9.61 -9.26
C CYS A 23 -1.61 10.15 -9.13
N GLU A 24 -1.14 10.31 -7.91
CA GLU A 24 0.29 10.52 -7.67
C GLU A 24 0.98 9.15 -7.59
N ILE A 25 2.08 9.01 -8.32
CA ILE A 25 2.91 7.80 -8.36
C ILE A 25 4.30 8.14 -7.83
N SER A 26 4.82 7.33 -6.92
CA SER A 26 6.17 7.55 -6.36
C SER A 26 7.28 7.20 -7.36
N GLY A 27 6.99 6.30 -8.30
CA GLY A 27 7.95 5.73 -9.25
C GLY A 27 8.55 4.41 -8.75
N PRO A 28 9.04 3.56 -9.66
CA PRO A 28 9.57 2.23 -9.34
C PRO A 28 10.63 2.28 -8.24
N ALA A 29 10.48 1.43 -7.22
CA ALA A 29 11.47 1.29 -6.18
C ALA A 29 12.57 0.32 -6.62
N PRO A 30 13.87 0.68 -6.45
CA PRO A 30 14.99 -0.24 -6.67
C PRO A 30 14.91 -1.47 -5.75
N GLU A 31 15.39 -2.60 -6.23
CA GLU A 31 15.44 -3.85 -5.46
C GLU A 31 16.23 -3.70 -4.15
N ALA A 32 17.28 -2.87 -4.15
CA ALA A 32 18.09 -2.61 -2.95
C ALA A 32 17.27 -1.92 -1.86
N ASP A 33 16.39 -0.94 -2.23
CA ASP A 33 15.54 -0.21 -1.28
C ASP A 33 14.41 -1.11 -0.76
N ILE A 34 13.84 -1.98 -1.61
CA ILE A 34 12.85 -2.97 -1.18
C ILE A 34 13.48 -3.93 -0.16
N SER A 35 14.69 -4.45 -0.46
CA SER A 35 15.40 -5.35 0.45
C SER A 35 15.79 -4.67 1.77
N ALA A 36 16.16 -3.39 1.73
CA ALA A 36 16.44 -2.61 2.95
C ALA A 36 15.17 -2.41 3.80
N ALA A 37 14.03 -2.16 3.17
CA ALA A 37 12.75 -2.05 3.87
C ALA A 37 12.33 -3.38 4.53
N GLU A 38 12.48 -4.52 3.82
CA GLU A 38 12.26 -5.85 4.36
C GLU A 38 13.14 -6.14 5.59
N ALA A 39 14.42 -5.78 5.51
CA ALA A 39 15.37 -5.95 6.61
C ALA A 39 15.00 -5.07 7.82
N ALA A 40 14.60 -3.82 7.58
CA ALA A 40 14.19 -2.89 8.64
C ALA A 40 12.92 -3.34 9.38
N LEU A 41 12.00 -4.00 8.68
CA LEU A 41 10.75 -4.53 9.23
C LEU A 41 10.87 -5.98 9.74
N GLY A 42 11.99 -6.66 9.46
CA GLY A 42 12.23 -8.04 9.86
C GLY A 42 11.32 -9.06 9.15
N CYS A 43 10.82 -8.75 7.95
CA CYS A 43 9.93 -9.63 7.19
C CYS A 43 10.25 -9.58 5.69
N ARG A 44 9.74 -10.56 4.94
CA ARG A 44 9.73 -10.52 3.48
C ARG A 44 8.41 -9.96 2.98
N PHE A 45 8.45 -9.12 1.96
CA PHE A 45 7.21 -8.69 1.31
C PHE A 45 6.68 -9.78 0.37
N PRO A 46 5.36 -9.92 0.26
CA PRO A 46 4.76 -10.92 -0.61
C PRO A 46 4.96 -10.56 -2.09
N PRO A 47 4.89 -11.54 -3.00
CA PRO A 47 5.14 -11.33 -4.43
C PRO A 47 4.31 -10.22 -5.05
N SER A 48 3.03 -10.10 -4.71
CA SER A 48 2.14 -9.07 -5.23
C SER A 48 2.59 -7.66 -4.82
N TYR A 49 2.94 -7.46 -3.54
CA TYR A 49 3.40 -6.17 -3.04
C TYR A 49 4.79 -5.80 -3.58
N ARG A 50 5.72 -6.76 -3.68
CA ARG A 50 7.03 -6.52 -4.33
C ARG A 50 6.88 -6.06 -5.78
N THR A 51 6.01 -6.73 -6.56
CA THR A 51 5.72 -6.33 -7.93
C THR A 51 5.14 -4.92 -8.00
N PHE A 52 4.23 -4.57 -7.09
CA PHE A 52 3.67 -3.22 -6.96
C PHE A 52 4.77 -2.18 -6.70
N LEU A 53 5.65 -2.43 -5.73
CA LEU A 53 6.76 -1.53 -5.41
C LEU A 53 7.73 -1.35 -6.60
N GLN A 54 8.07 -2.43 -7.29
CA GLN A 54 8.93 -2.40 -8.48
C GLN A 54 8.29 -1.69 -9.67
N THR A 55 6.95 -1.63 -9.72
CA THR A 55 6.23 -1.02 -10.86
C THR A 55 5.86 0.43 -10.57
N TYR A 56 5.34 0.71 -9.38
CA TYR A 56 4.75 1.99 -9.02
C TYR A 56 5.45 2.69 -7.85
N GLY A 57 6.11 1.96 -6.97
CA GLY A 57 6.71 2.45 -5.74
C GLY A 57 5.69 2.85 -4.67
N GLY A 58 4.61 3.46 -5.05
CA GLY A 58 3.47 3.88 -4.24
C GLY A 58 2.45 4.61 -5.10
N ILE A 59 1.18 4.57 -4.70
CA ILE A 59 0.07 5.24 -5.41
C ILE A 59 -0.76 6.02 -4.41
N VAL A 60 -1.07 7.29 -4.72
CA VAL A 60 -2.11 8.07 -4.04
C VAL A 60 -3.26 8.28 -5.00
N ILE A 61 -4.43 7.83 -4.59
CA ILE A 61 -5.68 8.01 -5.31
C ILE A 61 -6.25 9.38 -4.93
N PRO A 62 -6.79 10.17 -5.89
CA PRO A 62 -7.47 11.40 -5.57
C PRO A 62 -8.59 11.22 -4.52
N PRO A 63 -8.81 12.21 -3.62
CA PRO A 63 -9.83 12.13 -2.61
C PRO A 63 -11.22 11.85 -3.19
N HIS A 64 -12.08 11.18 -2.42
CA HIS A 64 -13.48 10.87 -2.73
C HIS A 64 -13.73 9.79 -3.80
N LEU A 65 -12.68 9.22 -4.38
CA LEU A 65 -12.83 8.17 -5.39
C LEU A 65 -12.77 6.75 -4.84
N SER A 66 -12.22 6.57 -3.64
CA SER A 66 -12.08 5.27 -2.99
C SER A 66 -11.98 5.41 -1.47
N ASN A 67 -12.33 4.33 -0.76
CA ASN A 67 -12.09 4.21 0.68
C ASN A 67 -10.60 3.99 1.01
N VAL A 68 -9.82 3.44 0.10
CA VAL A 68 -8.35 3.38 0.18
C VAL A 68 -7.78 4.56 -0.58
N HIS A 69 -7.11 5.45 0.12
CA HIS A 69 -6.53 6.66 -0.46
C HIS A 69 -5.07 6.45 -0.86
N ASP A 70 -4.26 5.86 0.03
CA ASP A 70 -2.83 5.64 -0.22
C ASP A 70 -2.51 4.15 -0.27
N PHE A 71 -1.85 3.71 -1.34
CA PHE A 71 -1.06 2.50 -1.36
C PHE A 71 0.38 2.86 -1.02
N VAL A 72 0.80 2.45 0.18
CA VAL A 72 2.07 2.86 0.77
C VAL A 72 3.23 2.24 0.03
N GLY A 73 4.23 3.03 -0.25
CA GLY A 73 5.42 2.64 -1.00
C GLY A 73 6.67 2.48 -0.14
N VAL A 74 7.81 2.43 -0.81
CA VAL A 74 9.14 2.42 -0.19
C VAL A 74 9.85 3.72 -0.55
N ALA A 75 10.43 4.40 0.44
CA ALA A 75 11.33 5.51 0.21
C ALA A 75 12.58 5.02 -0.53
N THR A 76 13.11 5.87 -1.40
CA THR A 76 14.37 5.60 -2.10
C THR A 76 15.53 6.30 -1.39
N GLY A 77 16.71 5.69 -1.43
CA GLY A 77 17.93 6.30 -0.88
C GLY A 77 18.10 6.05 0.63
N PHE A 78 17.89 4.84 1.09
CA PHE A 78 18.26 4.42 2.45
C PHE A 78 19.73 4.68 2.74
N ASP A 79 20.04 5.14 3.95
CA ASP A 79 21.41 5.30 4.39
C ASP A 79 22.11 3.95 4.67
N ALA A 80 23.43 4.00 4.97
CA ALA A 80 24.21 2.80 5.25
C ALA A 80 23.76 2.06 6.54
N ALA A 81 22.96 2.72 7.39
CA ALA A 81 22.37 2.12 8.59
C ALA A 81 20.97 1.53 8.32
N GLY A 82 20.47 1.65 7.08
CA GLY A 82 19.14 1.17 6.68
C GLY A 82 18.00 2.10 7.14
N ALA A 83 18.29 3.37 7.40
CA ALA A 83 17.25 4.35 7.70
C ALA A 83 16.80 5.06 6.42
N PRO A 84 15.47 5.30 6.24
CA PRO A 84 14.98 6.06 5.13
C PRO A 84 15.43 7.53 5.21
N PRO A 85 15.58 8.24 4.06
CA PRO A 85 15.99 9.63 4.07
C PRO A 85 15.01 10.50 4.87
N PRO A 86 15.48 11.58 5.52
CA PRO A 86 14.66 12.41 6.39
C PRO A 86 13.53 13.15 5.67
N ASP A 87 13.67 13.36 4.37
CA ASP A 87 12.70 13.97 3.47
C ASP A 87 11.77 12.97 2.78
N ALA A 88 11.97 11.65 3.04
CA ALA A 88 10.99 10.65 2.63
C ALA A 88 9.62 11.09 3.13
N ARG A 89 8.68 11.32 2.22
CA ARG A 89 7.32 11.78 2.54
C ARG A 89 6.74 10.83 3.58
N GLU A 90 6.73 11.27 4.84
CA GLU A 90 6.50 10.42 6.03
C GLU A 90 5.25 9.55 5.93
N ALA A 91 4.21 10.06 5.26
CA ALA A 91 2.95 9.36 5.08
C ALA A 91 3.01 8.18 4.10
N ARG A 92 4.06 8.07 3.27
CA ARG A 92 4.10 7.15 2.11
C ARG A 92 5.24 6.15 2.15
N ASP A 93 5.97 6.05 3.27
CA ASP A 93 7.02 5.07 3.46
C ASP A 93 6.57 3.95 4.39
N VAL A 94 6.61 2.71 3.90
CA VAL A 94 6.14 1.53 4.62
C VAL A 94 6.91 1.28 5.92
N VAL A 95 8.22 1.50 5.92
CA VAL A 95 9.05 1.29 7.12
C VAL A 95 8.69 2.31 8.18
N ARG A 96 8.76 3.58 7.83
CA ARG A 96 8.46 4.69 8.75
C ARG A 96 7.04 4.58 9.28
N ARG A 97 6.07 4.37 8.40
CA ARG A 97 4.65 4.25 8.79
C ARG A 97 4.42 3.08 9.73
N THR A 98 4.98 1.91 9.42
CA THR A 98 4.81 0.72 10.26
C THR A 98 5.49 0.89 11.61
N LEU A 99 6.74 1.37 11.64
CA LEU A 99 7.46 1.56 12.91
C LEU A 99 6.81 2.63 13.78
N GLN A 100 6.35 3.74 13.18
CA GLN A 100 5.58 4.76 13.89
C GLN A 100 4.29 4.19 14.49
N ALA A 101 3.54 3.39 13.70
CA ALA A 101 2.32 2.74 14.15
C ALA A 101 2.56 1.77 15.33
N ARG A 102 3.66 1.02 15.31
CA ARG A 102 4.06 0.15 16.44
C ARG A 102 4.29 0.95 17.73
N VAL A 103 4.94 2.10 17.63
CA VAL A 103 5.23 2.96 18.80
C VAL A 103 3.97 3.68 19.28
N GLU A 104 3.25 4.35 18.40
CA GLU A 104 2.16 5.27 18.77
C GLU A 104 0.82 4.57 19.00
N ARG A 105 0.56 3.47 18.26
CA ARG A 105 -0.72 2.76 18.23
C ARG A 105 -0.64 1.33 18.70
N LYS A 106 0.54 0.88 19.14
CA LYS A 106 0.77 -0.51 19.57
C LYS A 106 0.41 -1.55 18.50
N LEU A 107 0.62 -1.18 17.22
CA LEU A 107 0.44 -2.11 16.12
C LEU A 107 1.31 -3.34 16.36
N ALA A 108 0.75 -4.54 16.22
CA ALA A 108 1.49 -5.78 16.45
C ALA A 108 2.66 -5.93 15.46
N ASP A 109 3.76 -6.53 15.91
CA ASP A 109 5.01 -6.65 15.13
C ASP A 109 4.84 -7.42 13.81
N HIS A 110 3.86 -8.33 13.75
CA HIS A 110 3.55 -9.09 12.54
C HIS A 110 2.67 -8.33 11.55
N LEU A 111 2.30 -7.08 11.83
CA LEU A 111 1.51 -6.26 10.91
C LEU A 111 2.39 -5.21 10.23
N VAL A 112 2.19 -5.06 8.91
CA VAL A 112 2.90 -4.10 8.05
C VAL A 112 1.89 -3.23 7.32
N VAL A 113 1.92 -1.92 7.54
CA VAL A 113 0.97 -0.97 6.94
C VAL A 113 1.27 -0.79 5.45
N VAL A 114 0.35 -1.18 4.58
CA VAL A 114 0.49 -1.11 3.11
C VAL A 114 -0.58 -0.25 2.43
N GLY A 115 -1.58 0.18 3.18
CA GLY A 115 -2.63 1.06 2.67
C GLY A 115 -3.24 1.93 3.76
N LEU A 116 -3.72 3.11 3.38
CA LEU A 116 -4.40 4.04 4.27
C LEU A 116 -5.78 4.38 3.72
N GLY A 117 -6.77 4.36 4.60
CA GLY A 117 -8.11 4.82 4.31
C GLY A 117 -8.19 6.34 4.12
N ALA A 118 -9.27 6.82 3.54
CA ALA A 118 -9.45 8.22 3.15
C ALA A 118 -9.31 9.23 4.31
N GLN A 119 -9.58 8.81 5.55
CA GLN A 119 -9.41 9.65 6.75
C GLN A 119 -8.14 9.32 7.54
N HIS A 120 -7.25 8.47 7.03
CA HIS A 120 -6.05 7.96 7.70
C HIS A 120 -6.31 7.27 9.06
N GLN A 121 -7.54 6.90 9.34
CA GLN A 121 -7.95 6.18 10.55
C GLN A 121 -8.01 4.67 10.34
N GLU A 122 -8.24 4.25 9.10
CA GLU A 122 -8.27 2.86 8.67
C GLU A 122 -6.92 2.52 8.01
N TRP A 123 -6.23 1.52 8.54
CA TRP A 123 -4.96 1.06 8.00
C TRP A 123 -5.08 -0.36 7.49
N PHE A 124 -4.75 -0.56 6.24
CA PHE A 124 -4.69 -1.88 5.62
C PHE A 124 -3.30 -2.45 5.83
N CYS A 125 -3.22 -3.58 6.54
CA CYS A 125 -1.97 -4.18 6.98
C CYS A 125 -1.82 -5.59 6.41
N LEU A 126 -0.62 -5.92 5.90
CA LEU A 126 -0.24 -7.32 5.68
C LEU A 126 -0.07 -8.01 7.04
N ASP A 127 -0.68 -9.17 7.22
CA ASP A 127 -0.42 -10.03 8.36
C ASP A 127 0.66 -11.07 7.99
N VAL A 128 1.92 -10.72 8.26
CA VAL A 128 3.05 -11.57 7.88
C VAL A 128 3.19 -12.83 8.74
N SER A 129 2.37 -13.00 9.78
CA SER A 129 2.30 -14.22 10.58
C SER A 129 1.51 -15.35 9.91
N ARG A 130 0.73 -15.04 8.87
CA ARG A 130 -0.15 -15.97 8.18
C ARG A 130 0.19 -16.11 6.68
N PRO A 131 1.36 -16.61 6.31
CA PRO A 131 1.71 -16.79 4.91
C PRO A 131 0.85 -17.88 4.26
N ASN A 132 0.38 -17.61 3.05
CA ASN A 132 -0.16 -18.64 2.19
C ASN A 132 0.99 -19.51 1.66
N SER A 133 1.07 -20.76 2.09
CA SER A 133 2.18 -21.66 1.75
C SER A 133 2.29 -22.00 0.26
N ALA A 134 1.22 -21.84 -0.51
CA ALA A 134 1.22 -22.11 -1.95
C ALA A 134 1.69 -20.92 -2.78
N THR A 135 1.38 -19.69 -2.36
CA THR A 135 1.63 -18.47 -3.14
C THR A 135 2.69 -17.56 -2.53
N GLY A 136 2.99 -17.68 -1.24
CA GLY A 136 3.83 -16.75 -0.50
C GLY A 136 3.16 -15.40 -0.21
N GLU A 137 1.87 -15.28 -0.48
CA GLU A 137 1.09 -14.08 -0.18
C GLU A 137 0.68 -14.04 1.30
N TYR A 138 0.35 -12.83 1.77
CA TYR A 138 -0.19 -12.58 3.11
C TYR A 138 -1.57 -11.96 3.02
N PRO A 139 -2.49 -12.32 3.93
CA PRO A 139 -3.78 -11.66 3.99
C PRO A 139 -3.63 -10.19 4.39
N VAL A 140 -4.55 -9.36 3.89
CA VAL A 140 -4.67 -7.97 4.30
C VAL A 140 -5.78 -7.85 5.33
N VAL A 141 -5.44 -7.30 6.49
CA VAL A 141 -6.34 -7.05 7.61
C VAL A 141 -6.55 -5.55 7.78
N LEU A 142 -7.69 -5.17 8.31
CA LEU A 142 -7.98 -3.79 8.67
C LEU A 142 -7.61 -3.53 10.12
N PHE A 143 -6.85 -2.46 10.38
CA PHE A 143 -6.58 -1.93 11.70
C PHE A 143 -7.23 -0.55 11.83
N ASP A 144 -8.13 -0.42 12.81
CA ASP A 144 -8.72 0.87 13.18
C ASP A 144 -7.75 1.62 14.09
N ALA A 145 -7.12 2.67 13.56
CA ALA A 145 -6.16 3.47 14.29
C ALA A 145 -6.81 4.40 15.34
N LYS A 146 -8.12 4.64 15.27
CA LYS A 146 -8.85 5.42 16.25
C LYS A 146 -9.06 4.62 17.53
N ASP A 147 -9.52 3.39 17.38
CA ASP A 147 -9.87 2.52 18.50
C ASP A 147 -8.72 1.57 18.88
N ASN A 148 -7.59 1.59 18.15
CA ASN A 148 -6.47 0.65 18.25
C ASN A 148 -6.96 -0.82 18.19
N ALA A 149 -7.90 -1.10 17.32
CA ALA A 149 -8.53 -2.39 17.18
C ALA A 149 -8.13 -3.06 15.86
N LEU A 150 -7.78 -4.34 15.95
CA LEU A 150 -7.63 -5.18 14.77
C LEU A 150 -9.02 -5.70 14.40
N ASP A 151 -9.45 -5.39 13.20
CA ASP A 151 -10.69 -5.90 12.62
C ASP A 151 -10.42 -7.23 11.87
N GLN A 152 -11.38 -7.68 11.12
CA GLN A 152 -11.29 -8.91 10.35
C GLN A 152 -10.31 -8.82 9.16
N GLN A 153 -10.01 -9.97 8.56
CA GLN A 153 -9.37 -10.05 7.26
C GLN A 153 -10.28 -9.42 6.20
N PHE A 154 -9.72 -8.51 5.41
CA PHE A 154 -10.45 -7.76 4.38
C PHE A 154 -10.21 -8.32 2.99
N TYR A 155 -8.93 -8.65 2.67
CA TYR A 155 -8.54 -9.21 1.38
C TYR A 155 -7.67 -10.45 1.58
N GLU A 156 -7.68 -11.35 0.61
CA GLU A 156 -6.83 -12.56 0.65
C GLU A 156 -5.36 -12.23 0.45
N ASP A 157 -5.06 -11.17 -0.34
CA ASP A 157 -3.72 -10.66 -0.57
C ASP A 157 -3.72 -9.21 -1.06
N PHE A 158 -2.53 -8.62 -1.16
CA PHE A 158 -2.35 -7.25 -1.64
C PHE A 158 -2.80 -7.06 -3.11
N GLY A 159 -2.59 -8.06 -3.95
CA GLY A 159 -2.98 -8.01 -5.36
C GLY A 159 -4.50 -7.92 -5.54
N GLN A 160 -5.26 -8.67 -4.73
CA GLN A 160 -6.71 -8.58 -4.67
C GLN A 160 -7.15 -7.18 -4.19
N MET A 161 -6.56 -6.68 -3.07
CA MET A 161 -6.86 -5.34 -2.57
C MET A 161 -6.67 -4.28 -3.65
N LEU A 162 -5.54 -4.29 -4.34
CA LEU A 162 -5.25 -3.32 -5.40
C LEU A 162 -6.25 -3.43 -6.56
N ALA A 163 -6.57 -4.65 -6.98
CA ALA A 163 -7.51 -4.88 -8.09
C ALA A 163 -8.93 -4.42 -7.74
N GLU A 164 -9.44 -4.72 -6.56
CA GLU A 164 -10.78 -4.32 -6.14
C GLU A 164 -10.90 -2.81 -5.97
N VAL A 165 -9.92 -2.18 -5.32
CA VAL A 165 -9.90 -0.72 -5.16
C VAL A 165 -9.83 -0.01 -6.50
N MET A 166 -8.97 -0.44 -7.41
CA MET A 166 -8.88 0.17 -8.74
C MET A 166 -10.11 -0.12 -9.60
N GLY A 167 -10.75 -1.29 -9.44
CA GLY A 167 -12.04 -1.59 -10.04
C GLY A 167 -13.13 -0.63 -9.59
N PHE A 168 -13.22 -0.41 -8.28
CA PHE A 168 -14.17 0.55 -7.71
C PHE A 168 -13.94 1.98 -8.22
N VAL A 169 -12.68 2.42 -8.32
CA VAL A 169 -12.35 3.73 -8.90
C VAL A 169 -12.78 3.79 -10.37
N ALA A 170 -12.52 2.74 -11.16
CA ALA A 170 -12.94 2.69 -12.56
C ALA A 170 -14.45 2.84 -12.74
N ASP A 171 -15.22 2.12 -11.91
CA ASP A 171 -16.69 2.14 -11.96
C ASP A 171 -17.26 3.51 -11.56
N ASN A 172 -16.64 4.18 -10.57
CA ASN A 172 -17.08 5.50 -10.13
C ASN A 172 -16.69 6.64 -11.08
N LEU A 173 -15.65 6.46 -11.89
CA LEU A 173 -15.29 7.44 -12.92
C LEU A 173 -16.32 7.50 -14.07
N ASP A 174 -17.15 6.47 -14.24
CA ASP A 174 -18.21 6.43 -15.24
C ASP A 174 -19.55 6.99 -14.76
N GLN A 175 -19.65 7.31 -13.46
CA GLN A 175 -20.86 7.94 -12.92
C GLN A 175 -20.76 9.46 -13.05
N PRO A 176 -21.81 10.14 -13.53
CA PRO A 176 -21.85 11.60 -13.47
C PRO A 176 -21.75 12.04 -12.01
N LEU A 177 -20.87 12.98 -11.73
CA LEU A 177 -20.82 13.66 -10.44
C LEU A 177 -22.12 14.49 -10.33
N ASP A 178 -23.05 14.04 -9.49
CA ASP A 178 -24.26 14.80 -9.15
C ASP A 178 -23.91 16.07 -8.34
#